data_4c70bbc382078422c416ccc5f314f273
#
_entry.id   4c70bbc382078422c416ccc5f314f273
#
_cell.length_a   1.000
_cell.length_b   1.000
_cell.length_c   1.000
_cell.angle_alpha   90.00
_cell.angle_beta   90.00
_cell.angle_gamma   90.00
#
_symmetry.space_group_name_H-M   'P 1'
#
loop_
_entity.id
_entity.type
_entity.pdbx_description
1 polymer ?
#
loop_
_entity_poly.entity_id
_entity_poly.type
_entity_poly.pdbx_seq_one_letter_code
_entity_poly.pdbx_strand_id
1 'polypeptide(L)'
;MSNPILEPFTPQNTTIMMVDYSVGFLNSFRSHNVNEHITATVALAKTALGLRSGLVVNLGAGQSPYPQLVKALGDYPIIYRGGEYNALDNPKVLEAVKKSGRQRLAIAGISTDGCIIETAMGALRLGYTVGVVEDATAGHSRETHDSCMRRMMQAGVVPLTWLSLATEFQMNWENKETAQAYFSLIAEADPGLTANIQAEHAAGQGK
;
A
#
# COMPACT_ATOMS: atom_id res chain seq x y z
N MET A 1 -6.01 -27.75 -4.76
CA MET A 1 -6.31 -26.32 -4.81
C MET A 1 -5.04 -25.56 -4.42
N SER A 2 -4.59 -24.62 -5.23
CA SER A 2 -3.42 -23.78 -4.87
C SER A 2 -3.76 -22.97 -3.61
N ASN A 3 -2.77 -22.83 -2.73
CA ASN A 3 -2.93 -21.95 -1.57
C ASN A 3 -2.82 -20.49 -2.04
N PRO A 4 -3.88 -19.69 -2.00
CA PRO A 4 -3.86 -18.33 -2.55
C PRO A 4 -2.83 -17.41 -1.86
N ILE A 5 -2.35 -17.74 -0.66
CA ILE A 5 -1.29 -17.00 0.03
C ILE A 5 0.08 -17.18 -0.63
N LEU A 6 0.30 -18.33 -1.30
CA LEU A 6 1.56 -18.63 -1.98
C LEU A 6 1.66 -18.02 -3.39
N GLU A 7 0.55 -17.54 -3.93
CA GLU A 7 0.57 -16.88 -5.23
C GLU A 7 1.02 -15.42 -5.05
N PRO A 8 1.92 -14.89 -5.89
CA PRO A 8 2.42 -13.53 -5.77
C PRO A 8 1.32 -12.49 -6.03
N PHE A 9 1.44 -11.35 -5.39
CA PHE A 9 0.73 -10.15 -5.79
C PHE A 9 1.35 -9.62 -7.08
N THR A 10 0.54 -9.36 -8.10
CA THR A 10 0.99 -8.83 -9.39
C THR A 10 0.19 -7.59 -9.77
N PRO A 11 0.70 -6.72 -10.65
CA PRO A 11 -0.08 -5.57 -11.12
C PRO A 11 -1.42 -5.96 -11.76
N GLN A 12 -1.49 -7.15 -12.38
CA GLN A 12 -2.66 -7.65 -13.08
C GLN A 12 -3.74 -8.18 -12.13
N ASN A 13 -3.35 -8.75 -10.99
CA ASN A 13 -4.30 -9.37 -10.05
C ASN A 13 -4.58 -8.52 -8.81
N THR A 14 -3.87 -7.39 -8.58
CA THR A 14 -3.89 -6.62 -7.34
C THR A 14 -4.39 -5.19 -7.54
N THR A 15 -5.29 -4.75 -6.66
CA THR A 15 -5.62 -3.35 -6.45
C THR A 15 -5.01 -2.88 -5.13
N ILE A 16 -4.23 -1.81 -5.17
CA ILE A 16 -3.75 -1.10 -3.98
C ILE A 16 -4.90 -0.20 -3.50
N MET A 17 -5.28 -0.37 -2.23
CA MET A 17 -6.34 0.40 -1.59
C MET A 17 -5.74 1.27 -0.48
N MET A 18 -5.78 2.58 -0.66
CA MET A 18 -5.22 3.58 0.25
C MET A 18 -6.35 4.26 1.03
N VAL A 19 -6.30 4.16 2.37
CA VAL A 19 -7.42 4.51 3.25
C VAL A 19 -7.00 5.57 4.28
N ASP A 20 -7.69 6.70 4.29
CA ASP A 20 -7.62 7.74 5.33
C ASP A 20 -6.22 8.34 5.61
N TYR A 21 -5.41 8.52 4.59
CA TYR A 21 -4.14 9.25 4.71
C TYR A 21 -4.37 10.77 4.86
N SER A 22 -4.92 11.15 6.01
CA SER A 22 -5.30 12.53 6.33
C SER A 22 -4.29 13.21 7.25
N VAL A 23 -4.02 14.50 6.99
CA VAL A 23 -3.15 15.31 7.86
C VAL A 23 -3.67 15.38 9.31
N GLY A 24 -4.99 15.24 9.51
CA GLY A 24 -5.59 15.19 10.84
C GLY A 24 -5.15 13.98 11.68
N PHE A 25 -4.63 12.92 11.07
CA PHE A 25 -4.17 11.74 11.76
C PHE A 25 -2.66 11.70 12.02
N LEU A 26 -1.85 12.63 11.46
CA LEU A 26 -0.39 12.61 11.61
C LEU A 26 0.09 12.64 13.08
N ASN A 27 -0.68 13.28 13.96
CA ASN A 27 -0.35 13.36 15.37
C ASN A 27 -1.08 12.31 16.25
N SER A 28 -1.91 11.46 15.66
CA SER A 28 -2.72 10.49 16.39
C SER A 28 -2.09 9.10 16.45
N PHE A 29 -1.18 8.76 15.58
CA PHE A 29 -0.50 7.46 15.58
C PHE A 29 0.92 7.55 16.17
N ARG A 30 1.38 6.45 16.79
CA ARG A 30 2.70 6.31 17.42
C ARG A 30 3.35 4.96 17.12
N SER A 31 2.75 4.16 16.25
CA SER A 31 3.32 2.87 15.85
C SER A 31 4.55 3.01 14.95
N HIS A 32 4.62 4.09 14.18
CA HIS A 32 5.67 4.36 13.19
C HIS A 32 6.23 5.78 13.32
N ASN A 33 7.44 5.97 12.84
CA ASN A 33 7.96 7.31 12.58
C ASN A 33 7.13 7.98 11.48
N VAL A 34 6.74 9.24 11.68
CA VAL A 34 5.86 9.96 10.74
C VAL A 34 6.50 10.10 9.35
N ASN A 35 7.80 10.41 9.28
CA ASN A 35 8.48 10.58 8.01
C ASN A 35 8.63 9.25 7.24
N GLU A 36 8.98 8.17 7.95
CA GLU A 36 9.04 6.83 7.36
C GLU A 36 7.69 6.39 6.82
N HIS A 37 6.62 6.59 7.60
CA HIS A 37 5.25 6.30 7.19
C HIS A 37 4.83 7.12 5.96
N ILE A 38 5.12 8.42 5.90
CA ILE A 38 4.83 9.25 4.72
C ILE A 38 5.63 8.76 3.51
N THR A 39 6.91 8.40 3.69
CA THR A 39 7.74 7.85 2.61
C THR A 39 7.15 6.56 2.06
N ALA A 40 6.79 5.61 2.92
CA ALA A 40 6.16 4.36 2.53
C ALA A 40 4.80 4.59 1.83
N THR A 41 3.99 5.54 2.32
CA THR A 41 2.71 5.94 1.70
C THR A 41 2.91 6.46 0.27
N VAL A 42 3.89 7.36 0.07
CA VAL A 42 4.20 7.91 -1.25
C VAL A 42 4.76 6.83 -2.18
N ALA A 43 5.67 5.99 -1.67
CA ALA A 43 6.23 4.87 -2.42
C ALA A 43 5.14 3.89 -2.87
N LEU A 44 4.17 3.59 -2.00
CA LEU A 44 3.04 2.71 -2.32
C LEU A 44 2.15 3.29 -3.43
N ALA A 45 1.83 4.59 -3.38
CA ALA A 45 1.07 5.26 -4.43
C ALA A 45 1.81 5.22 -5.78
N LYS A 46 3.12 5.49 -5.76
CA LYS A 46 3.97 5.43 -6.95
C LYS A 46 4.15 3.99 -7.47
N THR A 47 4.18 2.99 -6.59
CA THR A 47 4.14 1.58 -6.97
C THR A 47 2.90 1.29 -7.81
N ALA A 48 1.72 1.72 -7.34
CA ALA A 48 0.48 1.51 -8.09
C ALA A 48 0.51 2.15 -9.48
N LEU A 49 0.90 3.41 -9.56
CA LEU A 49 0.90 4.20 -10.80
C LEU A 49 2.00 3.76 -11.75
N GLY A 50 3.24 3.60 -11.25
CA GLY A 50 4.41 3.27 -12.07
C GLY A 50 4.41 1.84 -12.58
N LEU A 51 3.95 0.88 -11.76
CA LEU A 51 3.88 -0.54 -12.13
C LEU A 51 2.48 -0.96 -12.64
N ARG A 52 1.57 0.00 -12.81
CA ARG A 52 0.26 -0.16 -13.48
C ARG A 52 -0.68 -1.16 -12.80
N SER A 53 -0.70 -1.21 -11.49
CA SER A 53 -1.71 -1.97 -10.75
C SER A 53 -3.04 -1.21 -10.65
N GLY A 54 -4.06 -1.83 -10.06
CA GLY A 54 -5.25 -1.10 -9.63
C GLY A 54 -4.90 -0.17 -8.47
N LEU A 55 -5.57 0.97 -8.40
CA LEU A 55 -5.45 1.91 -7.29
C LEU A 55 -6.83 2.44 -6.92
N VAL A 56 -7.13 2.45 -5.63
CA VAL A 56 -8.33 3.10 -5.05
C VAL A 56 -7.87 3.90 -3.85
N VAL A 57 -8.05 5.22 -3.91
CA VAL A 57 -7.71 6.12 -2.80
C VAL A 57 -9.00 6.66 -2.21
N ASN A 58 -9.16 6.53 -0.89
CA ASN A 58 -10.36 7.03 -0.22
C ASN A 58 -10.05 7.68 1.12
N LEU A 59 -10.83 8.69 1.48
CA LEU A 59 -10.77 9.43 2.73
C LEU A 59 -12.17 9.65 3.30
N GLY A 60 -12.25 9.88 4.59
CA GLY A 60 -13.49 10.35 5.23
C GLY A 60 -13.86 11.75 4.73
N ALA A 61 -15.16 12.05 4.66
CA ALA A 61 -15.65 13.36 4.25
C ALA A 61 -15.08 14.48 5.13
N GLY A 62 -14.62 15.57 4.49
CA GLY A 62 -14.01 16.70 5.18
C GLY A 62 -12.54 16.50 5.59
N GLN A 63 -11.97 15.35 5.35
CA GLN A 63 -10.55 15.11 5.59
C GLN A 63 -9.67 15.72 4.49
N SER A 64 -8.46 16.15 4.85
CA SER A 64 -7.46 16.67 3.92
C SER A 64 -6.32 15.67 3.77
N PRO A 65 -6.01 15.20 2.54
CA PRO A 65 -4.96 14.21 2.32
C PRO A 65 -3.56 14.78 2.61
N TYR A 66 -2.58 13.89 2.83
CA TYR A 66 -1.17 14.30 2.94
C TYR A 66 -0.74 15.06 1.67
N PRO A 67 -0.13 16.25 1.79
CA PRO A 67 0.36 17.00 0.62
C PRO A 67 1.32 16.20 -0.26
N GLN A 68 2.17 15.36 0.36
CA GLN A 68 3.12 14.51 -0.34
C GLN A 68 2.40 13.43 -1.17
N LEU A 69 1.31 12.86 -0.62
CA LEU A 69 0.48 11.90 -1.34
C LEU A 69 -0.24 12.58 -2.51
N VAL A 70 -0.82 13.75 -2.30
CA VAL A 70 -1.46 14.53 -3.39
C VAL A 70 -0.48 14.78 -4.53
N LYS A 71 0.75 15.19 -4.20
CA LYS A 71 1.80 15.39 -5.20
C LYS A 71 2.14 14.11 -5.98
N ALA A 72 2.16 12.97 -5.30
CA ALA A 72 2.44 11.68 -5.93
C ALA A 72 1.29 11.19 -6.82
N LEU A 73 0.05 11.45 -6.41
CA LEU A 73 -1.15 11.06 -7.14
C LEU A 73 -1.40 11.93 -8.39
N GLY A 74 -0.97 13.20 -8.38
CA GLY A 74 -1.34 14.16 -9.43
C GLY A 74 -2.85 14.33 -9.50
N ASP A 75 -3.42 14.15 -10.69
CA ASP A 75 -4.87 14.25 -10.93
C ASP A 75 -5.65 12.97 -10.62
N TYR A 76 -5.02 11.97 -9.96
CA TYR A 76 -5.71 10.72 -9.62
C TYR A 76 -6.86 10.96 -8.63
N PRO A 77 -8.07 10.43 -8.89
CA PRO A 77 -9.25 10.74 -8.08
C PRO A 77 -9.18 10.18 -6.67
N ILE A 78 -9.64 10.95 -5.70
CA ILE A 78 -9.85 10.53 -4.31
C ILE A 78 -11.34 10.42 -4.06
N ILE A 79 -11.78 9.27 -3.51
CA ILE A 79 -13.17 9.02 -3.15
C ILE A 79 -13.38 9.49 -1.70
N TYR A 80 -14.26 10.45 -1.50
CA TYR A 80 -14.66 10.87 -0.16
C TYR A 80 -15.88 10.06 0.28
N ARG A 81 -15.78 9.38 1.42
CA ARG A 81 -16.79 8.48 2.00
C ARG A 81 -17.35 9.02 3.31
N GLY A 82 -18.40 8.40 3.84
CA GLY A 82 -18.97 8.70 5.14
C GLY A 82 -18.09 8.27 6.31
N GLY A 83 -18.73 7.96 7.44
CA GLY A 83 -18.04 7.55 8.69
C GLY A 83 -17.84 6.04 8.82
N GLU A 84 -17.98 5.26 7.74
CA GLU A 84 -17.82 3.80 7.78
C GLU A 84 -16.36 3.44 8.10
N TYR A 85 -16.14 2.62 9.14
CA TYR A 85 -14.80 2.06 9.42
C TYR A 85 -14.36 1.09 8.34
N ASN A 86 -15.25 0.18 7.92
CA ASN A 86 -14.98 -0.62 6.73
C ASN A 86 -15.23 0.22 5.49
N ALA A 87 -14.18 0.63 4.80
CA ALA A 87 -14.29 1.48 3.62
C ALA A 87 -15.09 0.81 2.49
N LEU A 88 -15.18 -0.53 2.46
CA LEU A 88 -15.96 -1.27 1.46
C LEU A 88 -17.47 -1.25 1.73
N ASP A 89 -17.93 -0.78 2.89
CA ASP A 89 -19.37 -0.55 3.17
C ASP A 89 -19.85 0.70 2.43
N ASN A 90 -18.94 1.57 1.95
CA ASN A 90 -19.30 2.68 1.09
C ASN A 90 -19.47 2.20 -0.36
N PRO A 91 -20.66 2.44 -0.99
CA PRO A 91 -20.95 1.93 -2.32
C PRO A 91 -19.97 2.40 -3.41
N LYS A 92 -19.51 3.65 -3.34
CA LYS A 92 -18.59 4.22 -4.33
C LYS A 92 -17.21 3.57 -4.25
N VAL A 93 -16.71 3.30 -3.03
CA VAL A 93 -15.43 2.61 -2.81
C VAL A 93 -15.53 1.16 -3.29
N LEU A 94 -16.60 0.45 -2.91
CA LEU A 94 -16.82 -0.93 -3.33
C LEU A 94 -16.94 -1.04 -4.85
N GLU A 95 -17.66 -0.12 -5.50
CA GLU A 95 -17.78 -0.07 -6.95
C GLU A 95 -16.43 0.14 -7.63
N ALA A 96 -15.61 1.08 -7.13
CA ALA A 96 -14.27 1.34 -7.67
C ALA A 96 -13.38 0.10 -7.55
N VAL A 97 -13.42 -0.60 -6.41
CA VAL A 97 -12.70 -1.86 -6.22
C VAL A 97 -13.17 -2.93 -7.19
N LYS A 98 -14.49 -3.15 -7.31
CA LYS A 98 -15.07 -4.13 -8.25
C LYS A 98 -14.73 -3.81 -9.70
N LYS A 99 -14.79 -2.53 -10.08
CA LYS A 99 -14.44 -2.08 -11.45
C LYS A 99 -13.00 -2.38 -11.83
N SER A 100 -12.11 -2.50 -10.85
CA SER A 100 -10.72 -2.90 -11.12
C SER A 100 -10.59 -4.32 -11.69
N GLY A 101 -11.58 -5.18 -11.44
CA GLY A 101 -11.62 -6.58 -11.90
C GLY A 101 -10.59 -7.51 -11.25
N ARG A 102 -9.89 -7.04 -10.23
CA ARG A 102 -8.79 -7.76 -9.57
C ARG A 102 -9.28 -8.49 -8.33
N GLN A 103 -8.68 -9.65 -8.05
CA GLN A 103 -9.10 -10.52 -6.94
C GLN A 103 -8.26 -10.34 -5.67
N ARG A 104 -7.22 -9.52 -5.71
CA ARG A 104 -6.35 -9.22 -4.59
C ARG A 104 -6.41 -7.75 -4.21
N LEU A 105 -6.41 -7.49 -2.91
CA LEU A 105 -6.33 -6.13 -2.36
C LEU A 105 -5.08 -6.01 -1.49
N ALA A 106 -4.21 -5.06 -1.82
CA ALA A 106 -3.14 -4.60 -0.94
C ALA A 106 -3.61 -3.33 -0.23
N ILE A 107 -4.00 -3.45 1.03
CA ILE A 107 -4.64 -2.38 1.81
C ILE A 107 -3.60 -1.68 2.67
N ALA A 108 -3.66 -0.36 2.76
CA ALA A 108 -2.83 0.43 3.66
C ALA A 108 -3.54 1.72 4.09
N GLY A 109 -3.16 2.28 5.22
CA GLY A 109 -3.75 3.54 5.70
C GLY A 109 -3.78 3.71 7.22
N ILE A 110 -4.73 4.49 7.69
CA ILE A 110 -4.90 4.87 9.10
C ILE A 110 -6.38 4.72 9.51
N SER A 111 -6.64 4.17 10.71
CA SER A 111 -5.69 3.55 11.62
C SER A 111 -5.76 2.02 11.51
N THR A 112 -4.65 1.35 11.86
CA THR A 112 -4.58 -0.12 11.88
C THR A 112 -5.72 -0.72 12.71
N ASP A 113 -5.99 -0.10 13.85
CA ASP A 113 -6.97 -0.50 14.88
C ASP A 113 -8.40 0.03 14.62
N GLY A 114 -8.62 0.63 13.47
CA GLY A 114 -9.91 1.15 13.02
C GLY A 114 -10.18 0.77 11.57
N CYS A 115 -10.05 1.74 10.67
CA CYS A 115 -10.45 1.58 9.27
C CYS A 115 -9.71 0.43 8.56
N ILE A 116 -8.45 0.16 8.91
CA ILE A 116 -7.67 -0.85 8.20
C ILE A 116 -8.12 -2.26 8.56
N ILE A 117 -8.18 -2.60 9.86
CA ILE A 117 -8.62 -3.95 10.26
C ILE A 117 -10.06 -4.23 9.81
N GLU A 118 -10.98 -3.25 9.92
CA GLU A 118 -12.36 -3.45 9.50
C GLU A 118 -12.48 -3.61 7.98
N THR A 119 -11.73 -2.82 7.20
CA THR A 119 -11.68 -2.96 5.74
C THR A 119 -11.05 -4.29 5.31
N ALA A 120 -9.96 -4.71 5.93
CA ALA A 120 -9.30 -5.98 5.63
C ALA A 120 -10.21 -7.18 5.91
N MET A 121 -10.89 -7.18 7.08
CA MET A 121 -11.85 -8.22 7.42
C MET A 121 -13.09 -8.19 6.51
N GLY A 122 -13.54 -7.00 6.12
CA GLY A 122 -14.62 -6.83 5.14
C GLY A 122 -14.24 -7.40 3.77
N ALA A 123 -13.04 -7.13 3.31
CA ALA A 123 -12.52 -7.64 2.04
C ALA A 123 -12.42 -9.18 2.04
N LEU A 124 -11.93 -9.79 3.13
CA LEU A 124 -11.88 -11.25 3.28
C LEU A 124 -13.30 -11.86 3.20
N ARG A 125 -14.30 -11.24 3.87
CA ARG A 125 -15.71 -11.71 3.80
C ARG A 125 -16.29 -11.63 2.38
N LEU A 126 -15.81 -10.69 1.56
CA LEU A 126 -16.18 -10.57 0.15
C LEU A 126 -15.41 -11.51 -0.77
N GLY A 127 -14.51 -12.34 -0.24
CA GLY A 127 -13.76 -13.35 -1.00
C GLY A 127 -12.47 -12.84 -1.66
N TYR A 128 -12.01 -11.63 -1.33
CA TYR A 128 -10.71 -11.16 -1.80
C TYR A 128 -9.56 -11.85 -1.07
N THR A 129 -8.45 -12.07 -1.76
CA THR A 129 -7.16 -12.29 -1.10
C THR A 129 -6.61 -10.94 -0.65
N VAL A 130 -6.31 -10.81 0.63
CA VAL A 130 -5.96 -9.53 1.24
C VAL A 130 -4.52 -9.52 1.72
N GLY A 131 -3.77 -8.52 1.32
CA GLY A 131 -2.51 -8.11 1.93
C GLY A 131 -2.69 -6.78 2.67
N VAL A 132 -1.94 -6.57 3.75
CA VAL A 132 -1.82 -5.26 4.41
C VAL A 132 -0.37 -4.81 4.34
N VAL A 133 -0.17 -3.60 3.81
CA VAL A 133 1.16 -2.99 3.66
C VAL A 133 1.51 -2.31 4.98
N GLU A 134 2.27 -3.04 5.80
CA GLU A 134 2.47 -2.75 7.22
C GLU A 134 3.18 -1.42 7.46
N ASP A 135 4.27 -1.16 6.74
CA ASP A 135 5.06 0.08 6.84
C ASP A 135 4.33 1.34 6.32
N ALA A 136 3.32 1.15 5.48
CA ALA A 136 2.39 2.20 5.06
C ALA A 136 1.08 2.22 5.88
N THR A 137 1.00 1.45 6.96
CA THR A 137 -0.20 1.37 7.83
C THR A 137 0.18 1.73 9.25
N ALA A 138 -0.51 2.70 9.87
CA ALA A 138 -0.17 3.17 11.20
C ALA A 138 -1.34 3.08 12.19
N GLY A 139 -1.05 2.80 13.46
CA GLY A 139 -1.99 2.67 14.56
C GLY A 139 -1.66 3.58 15.75
N HIS A 140 -2.58 3.69 16.71
CA HIS A 140 -2.45 4.58 17.87
C HIS A 140 -1.21 4.32 18.72
N SER A 141 -0.82 3.05 18.88
CA SER A 141 0.44 2.64 19.51
C SER A 141 1.05 1.45 18.77
N ARG A 142 2.30 1.12 19.07
CA ARG A 142 2.94 -0.09 18.54
C ARG A 142 2.17 -1.34 18.97
N GLU A 143 1.81 -1.43 20.24
CA GLU A 143 1.08 -2.59 20.79
C GLU A 143 -0.27 -2.79 20.09
N THR A 144 -1.00 -1.68 19.85
CA THR A 144 -2.29 -1.70 19.17
C THR A 144 -2.12 -2.14 17.72
N HIS A 145 -1.14 -1.56 17.01
CA HIS A 145 -0.80 -1.93 15.64
C HIS A 145 -0.45 -3.42 15.54
N ASP A 146 0.51 -3.89 16.35
CA ASP A 146 0.98 -5.28 16.33
C ASP A 146 -0.15 -6.28 16.68
N SER A 147 -1.04 -5.90 17.62
CA SER A 147 -2.19 -6.73 17.98
C SER A 147 -3.17 -6.89 16.80
N CYS A 148 -3.46 -5.79 16.11
CA CYS A 148 -4.35 -5.80 14.95
C CYS A 148 -3.72 -6.55 13.76
N MET A 149 -2.41 -6.36 13.50
CA MET A 149 -1.69 -7.11 12.47
C MET A 149 -1.74 -8.61 12.75
N ARG A 150 -1.45 -9.05 13.98
CA ARG A 150 -1.56 -10.48 14.34
C ARG A 150 -2.96 -11.04 14.11
N ARG A 151 -4.01 -10.29 14.51
CA ARG A 151 -5.39 -10.70 14.26
C ARG A 151 -5.71 -10.83 12.78
N MET A 152 -5.26 -9.89 11.95
CA MET A 152 -5.45 -9.94 10.51
C MET A 152 -4.71 -11.13 9.88
N MET A 153 -3.45 -11.38 10.28
CA MET A 153 -2.68 -12.54 9.82
C MET A 153 -3.35 -13.88 10.19
N GLN A 154 -3.89 -14.01 11.40
CA GLN A 154 -4.66 -15.19 11.82
C GLN A 154 -5.93 -15.40 10.98
N ALA A 155 -6.50 -14.33 10.42
CA ALA A 155 -7.63 -14.40 9.52
C ALA A 155 -7.24 -14.69 8.06
N GLY A 156 -5.94 -14.78 7.74
CA GLY A 156 -5.43 -15.07 6.40
C GLY A 156 -4.96 -13.85 5.61
N VAL A 157 -4.80 -12.69 6.26
CA VAL A 157 -4.19 -11.52 5.63
C VAL A 157 -2.68 -11.73 5.49
N VAL A 158 -2.13 -11.39 4.33
CA VAL A 158 -0.70 -11.46 4.05
C VAL A 158 -0.04 -10.14 4.49
N PRO A 159 0.96 -10.16 5.40
CA PRO A 159 1.73 -8.97 5.72
C PRO A 159 2.66 -8.61 4.56
N LEU A 160 2.66 -7.35 4.16
CA LEU A 160 3.47 -6.79 3.08
C LEU A 160 4.19 -5.54 3.57
N THR A 161 5.24 -5.16 2.87
CA THR A 161 5.81 -3.81 2.90
C THR A 161 5.68 -3.18 1.52
N TRP A 162 5.79 -1.84 1.40
CA TRP A 162 5.74 -1.22 0.09
C TRP A 162 6.82 -1.79 -0.86
N LEU A 163 8.00 -2.07 -0.32
CA LEU A 163 9.12 -2.59 -1.11
C LEU A 163 8.89 -4.06 -1.50
N SER A 164 8.41 -4.91 -0.58
CA SER A 164 8.10 -6.31 -0.90
C SER A 164 7.03 -6.40 -1.99
N LEU A 165 5.98 -5.58 -1.90
CA LEU A 165 4.93 -5.52 -2.91
C LEU A 165 5.44 -5.02 -4.26
N ALA A 166 6.26 -3.95 -4.26
CA ALA A 166 6.88 -3.44 -5.49
C ALA A 166 7.81 -4.49 -6.13
N THR A 167 8.53 -5.26 -5.31
CA THR A 167 9.40 -6.35 -5.77
C THR A 167 8.59 -7.50 -6.36
N GLU A 168 7.48 -7.90 -5.73
CA GLU A 168 6.56 -8.89 -6.31
C GLU A 168 5.97 -8.39 -7.64
N PHE A 169 5.64 -7.11 -7.76
CA PHE A 169 5.14 -6.52 -9.00
C PHE A 169 6.19 -6.49 -10.11
N GLN A 170 7.45 -6.25 -9.77
CA GLN A 170 8.56 -6.26 -10.72
C GLN A 170 8.96 -7.68 -11.14
N MET A 171 8.93 -8.64 -10.23
CA MET A 171 9.26 -10.06 -10.37
C MET A 171 10.67 -10.38 -10.89
N ASN A 172 11.21 -9.60 -11.83
CA ASN A 172 12.52 -9.81 -12.45
C ASN A 172 13.17 -8.46 -12.78
N TRP A 173 14.44 -8.31 -12.42
CA TRP A 173 15.27 -7.13 -12.71
C TRP A 173 15.31 -6.80 -14.20
N GLU A 174 15.23 -7.81 -15.06
CA GLU A 174 15.28 -7.70 -16.50
C GLU A 174 13.92 -7.37 -17.15
N ASN A 175 12.85 -7.25 -16.38
CA ASN A 175 11.55 -6.82 -16.89
C ASN A 175 11.61 -5.35 -17.35
N LYS A 176 12.01 -5.16 -18.60
CA LYS A 176 12.28 -3.83 -19.21
C LYS A 176 11.05 -2.93 -19.24
N GLU A 177 9.86 -3.51 -19.22
CA GLU A 177 8.61 -2.74 -19.30
C GLU A 177 8.37 -1.88 -18.04
N THR A 178 8.78 -2.36 -16.87
CA THR A 178 8.55 -1.70 -15.57
C THR A 178 9.85 -1.35 -14.84
N ALA A 179 11.02 -1.85 -15.28
CA ALA A 179 12.30 -1.67 -14.62
C ALA A 179 12.63 -0.18 -14.35
N GLN A 180 12.41 0.70 -15.31
CA GLN A 180 12.69 2.12 -15.13
C GLN A 180 11.83 2.72 -14.01
N ALA A 181 10.54 2.42 -13.98
CA ALA A 181 9.63 2.91 -12.94
C ALA A 181 10.00 2.33 -11.56
N TYR A 182 10.33 1.04 -11.50
CA TYR A 182 10.75 0.36 -10.27
C TYR A 182 12.05 0.94 -9.70
N PHE A 183 13.11 1.11 -10.50
CA PHE A 183 14.37 1.69 -10.03
C PHE A 183 14.25 3.16 -9.65
N SER A 184 13.45 3.95 -10.38
CA SER A 184 13.18 5.33 -10.01
C SER A 184 12.43 5.44 -8.68
N LEU A 185 11.51 4.52 -8.41
CA LEU A 185 10.80 4.42 -7.14
C LEU A 185 11.76 4.13 -5.98
N ILE A 186 12.64 3.13 -6.12
CA ILE A 186 13.64 2.79 -5.10
C ILE A 186 14.61 3.96 -4.87
N ALA A 187 15.09 4.58 -5.95
CA ALA A 187 16.02 5.71 -5.85
C ALA A 187 15.46 6.88 -5.04
N GLU A 188 14.16 7.09 -5.12
CA GLU A 188 13.49 8.17 -4.38
C GLU A 188 13.15 7.77 -2.94
N ALA A 189 12.67 6.54 -2.74
CA ALA A 189 12.19 6.08 -1.43
C ALA A 189 13.31 5.55 -0.53
N ASP A 190 14.37 4.98 -1.12
CA ASP A 190 15.55 4.47 -0.41
C ASP A 190 16.85 4.88 -1.12
N PRO A 191 17.31 6.13 -0.90
CA PRO A 191 18.57 6.61 -1.48
C PRO A 191 19.81 5.80 -1.05
N GLY A 192 19.78 5.18 0.14
CA GLY A 192 20.87 4.35 0.65
C GLY A 192 21.05 3.08 -0.19
N LEU A 193 19.97 2.38 -0.47
CA LEU A 193 19.98 1.20 -1.34
C LEU A 193 20.47 1.57 -2.74
N THR A 194 20.01 2.70 -3.27
CA THR A 194 20.45 3.18 -4.59
C THR A 194 21.93 3.47 -4.65
N ALA A 195 22.50 4.13 -3.63
CA ALA A 195 23.93 4.41 -3.57
C ALA A 195 24.76 3.12 -3.54
N ASN A 196 24.31 2.09 -2.82
CA ASN A 196 24.98 0.80 -2.77
C ASN A 196 24.96 0.10 -4.15
N ILE A 197 23.83 0.08 -4.82
CA ILE A 197 23.68 -0.50 -6.17
C ILE A 197 24.62 0.22 -7.15
N GLN A 198 24.69 1.55 -7.11
CA GLN A 198 25.59 2.34 -7.97
C GLN A 198 27.07 2.04 -7.69
N ALA A 199 27.43 1.91 -6.42
CA ALA A 199 28.81 1.58 -6.04
C ALA A 199 29.24 0.18 -6.53
N GLU A 200 28.35 -0.81 -6.44
CA GLU A 200 28.61 -2.16 -6.98
C GLU A 200 28.76 -2.16 -8.50
N HIS A 201 27.90 -1.44 -9.21
CA HIS A 201 28.01 -1.29 -10.66
C HIS A 201 29.35 -0.62 -11.09
N ALA A 202 29.78 0.41 -10.38
CA ALA A 202 31.06 1.07 -10.63
C ALA A 202 32.25 0.13 -10.38
N ALA A 203 32.20 -0.66 -9.32
CA ALA A 203 33.24 -1.64 -9.00
C ALA A 203 33.29 -2.80 -10.00
N GLY A 204 32.14 -3.20 -10.58
CA GLY A 204 32.06 -4.25 -11.58
C GLY A 204 32.56 -3.85 -12.97
N GLN A 205 32.54 -2.55 -13.32
CA GLN A 205 33.04 -2.02 -14.58
C GLN A 205 34.57 -1.81 -14.61
N GLY A 206 35.23 -1.93 -13.45
CA GLY A 206 36.70 -1.80 -13.32
C GLY A 206 37.46 -3.12 -13.44
N LYS A 207 36.80 -4.21 -13.84
CA LYS A 207 37.38 -5.52 -14.13
C LYS A 207 37.17 -5.87 -15.61
#